data_7f2deb3b024ae0724732ea01607933f7
#
_entry.id   7f2deb3b024ae0724732ea01607933f7
#
_cell.length_a   1.000
_cell.length_b   1.000
_cell.length_c   1.000
_cell.angle_alpha   90.00
_cell.angle_beta   90.00
_cell.angle_gamma   90.00
#
_symmetry.space_group_name_H-M   'P 1'
#
loop_
_entity.id
_entity.type
_entity.pdbx_description
1 polymer ?
#
loop_
_entity_poly.entity_id
_entity_poly.type
_entity_poly.pdbx_seq_one_letter_code
_entity_poly.pdbx_strand_id
1 'polypeptide(L)'
;MAGVAITALTQTGLFENAKQAKNAMENAQNTENITLAEYSDKIESIISTSNRENNNKQYSLDEQEIGTWVDGKKIYRKVFHYNSSFYINENKWIDSGIKINDAEIILETKVFGGEYGVYSSIQSSINGTVGIDKGLLALFSNTSLYFDYIIIEYTKI
;
A
#
# COMPACT_ATOMS: atom_id res chain seq x y z
N MET A 1 -1.74 81.53 3.32
CA MET A 1 -2.05 80.51 2.32
C MET A 1 -1.11 79.25 2.40
N ALA A 2 -0.42 78.99 3.49
CA ALA A 2 0.46 77.79 3.62
C ALA A 2 -0.24 76.52 4.10
N GLY A 3 -1.38 76.67 4.80
CA GLY A 3 -2.04 75.47 5.40
C GLY A 3 -2.74 74.54 4.43
N VAL A 4 -3.23 75.05 3.28
CA VAL A 4 -3.93 74.20 2.29
C VAL A 4 -2.98 73.29 1.49
N ALA A 5 -1.75 73.69 1.25
CA ALA A 5 -0.75 72.99 0.53
C ALA A 5 -0.23 71.74 1.33
N ILE A 6 -0.09 71.90 2.65
CA ILE A 6 0.34 70.82 3.53
C ILE A 6 -0.70 69.70 3.63
N THR A 7 -1.99 70.07 3.70
CA THR A 7 -3.11 69.13 3.78
C THR A 7 -3.24 68.31 2.47
N ALA A 8 -3.05 68.94 1.32
CA ALA A 8 -3.11 68.28 0.03
C ALA A 8 -1.95 67.30 -0.17
N LEU A 9 -0.74 67.70 0.26
CA LEU A 9 0.43 66.78 0.18
C LEU A 9 0.28 65.54 1.10
N THR A 10 -0.28 65.73 2.30
CA THR A 10 -0.52 64.63 3.24
C THR A 10 -1.60 63.66 2.74
N GLN A 11 -2.66 64.19 2.12
CA GLN A 11 -3.72 63.37 1.54
C GLN A 11 -3.22 62.58 0.32
N THR A 12 -2.38 63.14 -0.54
CA THR A 12 -1.82 62.44 -1.70
C THR A 12 -0.91 61.30 -1.24
N GLY A 13 -0.08 61.53 -0.22
CA GLY A 13 0.76 60.45 0.37
C GLY A 13 -0.04 59.34 1.02
N LEU A 14 -1.14 59.64 1.69
CA LEU A 14 -2.04 58.63 2.28
C LEU A 14 -2.73 57.78 1.20
N PHE A 15 -3.18 58.39 0.10
CA PHE A 15 -3.77 57.64 -1.02
C PHE A 15 -2.79 56.74 -1.71
N GLU A 16 -1.56 57.17 -1.95
CA GLU A 16 -0.52 56.31 -2.54
C GLU A 16 -0.15 55.17 -1.61
N ASN A 17 0.00 55.40 -0.32
CA ASN A 17 0.25 54.35 0.66
C ASN A 17 -0.90 53.34 0.74
N ALA A 18 -2.15 53.80 0.70
CA ALA A 18 -3.31 52.91 0.68
C ALA A 18 -3.37 52.06 -0.59
N LYS A 19 -3.04 52.62 -1.74
CA LYS A 19 -2.95 51.90 -3.01
C LYS A 19 -1.85 50.86 -3.01
N GLN A 20 -0.67 51.17 -2.46
CA GLN A 20 0.44 50.23 -2.30
C GLN A 20 0.07 49.10 -1.35
N ALA A 21 -0.59 49.40 -0.23
CA ALA A 21 -1.06 48.37 0.71
C ALA A 21 -2.09 47.43 0.06
N LYS A 22 -3.04 47.98 -0.72
CA LYS A 22 -4.01 47.18 -1.46
C LYS A 22 -3.33 46.24 -2.45
N ASN A 23 -2.39 46.75 -3.26
CA ASN A 23 -1.66 45.94 -4.23
C ASN A 23 -0.83 44.84 -3.54
N ALA A 24 -0.22 45.14 -2.39
CA ALA A 24 0.51 44.15 -1.61
C ALA A 24 -0.41 43.05 -1.08
N MET A 25 -1.61 43.38 -0.61
CA MET A 25 -2.61 42.39 -0.16
C MET A 25 -3.09 41.51 -1.32
N GLU A 26 -3.41 42.10 -2.47
CA GLU A 26 -3.84 41.36 -3.65
C GLU A 26 -2.76 40.39 -4.13
N ASN A 27 -1.50 40.81 -4.15
CA ASN A 27 -0.38 39.97 -4.49
C ASN A 27 -0.15 38.82 -3.49
N ALA A 28 -0.27 39.11 -2.18
CA ALA A 28 -0.16 38.09 -1.14
C ALA A 28 -1.27 37.03 -1.27
N GLN A 29 -2.51 37.49 -1.51
CA GLN A 29 -3.66 36.60 -1.69
C GLN A 29 -3.53 35.72 -2.94
N ASN A 30 -3.02 36.29 -4.04
CA ASN A 30 -2.76 35.50 -5.25
C ASN A 30 -1.67 34.47 -5.02
N THR A 31 -0.59 34.80 -4.30
CA THR A 31 0.47 33.88 -3.95
C THR A 31 -0.06 32.74 -3.07
N GLU A 32 -0.88 33.07 -2.07
CA GLU A 32 -1.51 32.06 -1.20
C GLU A 32 -2.41 31.11 -1.99
N ASN A 33 -3.22 31.62 -2.91
CA ASN A 33 -4.11 30.81 -3.75
C ASN A 33 -3.32 29.86 -4.65
N ILE A 34 -2.21 30.30 -5.24
CA ILE A 34 -1.32 29.44 -6.06
C ILE A 34 -0.74 28.34 -5.19
N THR A 35 -0.24 28.67 -4.01
CA THR A 35 0.35 27.71 -3.08
C THR A 35 -0.69 26.65 -2.63
N LEU A 36 -1.92 27.08 -2.34
CA LEU A 36 -3.00 26.16 -1.97
C LEU A 36 -3.37 25.20 -3.12
N ALA A 37 -3.40 25.70 -4.35
CA ALA A 37 -3.63 24.85 -5.52
C ALA A 37 -2.54 23.80 -5.70
N GLU A 38 -1.26 24.18 -5.57
CA GLU A 38 -0.14 23.25 -5.64
C GLU A 38 -0.18 22.17 -4.53
N TYR A 39 -0.59 22.54 -3.32
CA TYR A 39 -0.77 21.55 -2.24
C TYR A 39 -1.95 20.61 -2.52
N SER A 40 -3.06 21.13 -3.06
CA SER A 40 -4.21 20.32 -3.45
C SER A 40 -3.82 19.26 -4.48
N ASP A 41 -3.10 19.66 -5.53
CA ASP A 41 -2.62 18.75 -6.57
C ASP A 41 -1.68 17.66 -6.03
N LYS A 42 -0.79 18.03 -5.10
CA LYS A 42 0.08 17.06 -4.42
C LYS A 42 -0.70 16.08 -3.57
N ILE A 43 -1.70 16.54 -2.82
CA ILE A 43 -2.56 15.70 -2.00
C ILE A 43 -3.34 14.72 -2.89
N GLU A 44 -3.94 15.18 -3.97
CA GLU A 44 -4.65 14.32 -4.93
C GLU A 44 -3.72 13.27 -5.57
N SER A 45 -2.49 13.67 -5.91
CA SER A 45 -1.47 12.74 -6.42
C SER A 45 -1.13 11.65 -5.39
N ILE A 46 -0.93 12.02 -4.12
CA ILE A 46 -0.64 11.07 -3.04
C ILE A 46 -1.83 10.14 -2.80
N ILE A 47 -3.05 10.67 -2.76
CA ILE A 47 -4.27 9.87 -2.57
C ILE A 47 -4.45 8.89 -3.73
N SER A 48 -4.25 9.33 -4.98
CA SER A 48 -4.37 8.45 -6.15
C SER A 48 -3.32 7.35 -6.16
N THR A 49 -2.10 7.62 -5.70
CA THR A 49 -1.02 6.63 -5.56
C THR A 49 -1.35 5.64 -4.44
N SER A 50 -1.78 6.13 -3.27
CA SER A 50 -2.18 5.28 -2.15
C SER A 50 -3.38 4.39 -2.49
N ASN A 51 -4.33 4.89 -3.26
CA ASN A 51 -5.48 4.09 -3.72
C ASN A 51 -5.06 3.00 -4.72
N ARG A 52 -4.04 3.24 -5.53
CA ARG A 52 -3.47 2.20 -6.42
C ARG A 52 -2.75 1.11 -5.63
N GLU A 53 -1.98 1.48 -4.60
CA GLU A 53 -1.32 0.51 -3.72
C GLU A 53 -2.30 -0.30 -2.87
N ASN A 54 -3.40 0.32 -2.40
CA ASN A 54 -4.43 -0.38 -1.63
C ASN A 54 -5.31 -1.33 -2.48
N ASN A 55 -5.49 -1.07 -3.77
CA ASN A 55 -6.24 -1.97 -4.67
C ASN A 55 -5.52 -3.30 -4.96
N ASN A 56 -4.22 -3.41 -4.66
CA ASN A 56 -3.45 -4.64 -4.83
C ASN A 56 -3.60 -5.65 -3.68
N LYS A 57 -4.46 -5.39 -2.69
CA LYS A 57 -4.76 -6.32 -1.59
C LYS A 57 -5.98 -7.21 -1.85
N GLN A 58 -6.49 -7.25 -3.06
CA GLN A 58 -7.58 -8.16 -3.40
C GLN A 58 -7.06 -9.61 -3.36
N TYR A 59 -7.75 -10.47 -2.60
CA TYR A 59 -7.49 -11.90 -2.56
C TYR A 59 -8.44 -12.60 -3.54
N SER A 60 -7.90 -13.49 -4.37
CA SER A 60 -8.66 -14.23 -5.38
C SER A 60 -8.22 -15.68 -5.45
N LEU A 61 -9.13 -16.57 -5.80
CA LEU A 61 -8.82 -17.97 -6.15
C LEU A 61 -8.08 -18.05 -7.49
N ASP A 62 -8.25 -17.04 -8.35
CA ASP A 62 -7.45 -16.89 -9.56
C ASP A 62 -6.11 -16.22 -9.24
N GLU A 63 -5.08 -16.61 -9.97
CA GLU A 63 -3.77 -16.00 -9.87
C GLU A 63 -3.82 -14.52 -10.28
N GLN A 64 -3.20 -13.66 -9.47
CA GLN A 64 -3.14 -12.22 -9.70
C GLN A 64 -1.70 -11.74 -9.68
N GLU A 65 -1.31 -10.90 -10.63
CA GLU A 65 -0.09 -10.11 -10.55
C GLU A 65 -0.29 -8.97 -9.55
N ILE A 66 0.56 -8.89 -8.53
CA ILE A 66 0.41 -7.93 -7.42
C ILE A 66 1.57 -6.94 -7.31
N GLY A 67 2.63 -7.11 -8.07
CA GLY A 67 3.78 -6.23 -8.00
C GLY A 67 5.01 -6.75 -8.73
N THR A 68 6.15 -6.20 -8.35
CA THR A 68 7.45 -6.55 -8.92
C THR A 68 8.46 -6.74 -7.80
N TRP A 69 9.22 -7.82 -7.86
CA TRP A 69 10.30 -8.12 -6.92
C TRP A 69 11.54 -7.25 -7.19
N VAL A 70 12.48 -7.23 -6.26
CA VAL A 70 13.70 -6.41 -6.33
C VAL A 70 14.60 -6.69 -7.55
N ASP A 71 14.49 -7.88 -8.14
CA ASP A 71 15.20 -8.30 -9.34
C ASP A 71 14.45 -8.00 -10.65
N GLY A 72 13.28 -7.36 -10.57
CA GLY A 72 12.42 -7.01 -11.69
C GLY A 72 11.40 -8.08 -12.07
N LYS A 73 11.39 -9.25 -11.43
CA LYS A 73 10.41 -10.31 -11.68
C LYS A 73 9.04 -9.94 -11.15
N LYS A 74 8.00 -10.41 -11.83
CA LYS A 74 6.61 -10.22 -11.39
C LYS A 74 6.32 -11.04 -10.16
N ILE A 75 5.58 -10.45 -9.21
CA ILE A 75 5.06 -11.12 -8.04
C ILE A 75 3.62 -11.51 -8.32
N TYR A 76 3.33 -12.79 -8.08
CA TYR A 76 1.99 -13.35 -8.20
C TYR A 76 1.45 -13.73 -6.85
N ARG A 77 0.14 -13.57 -6.67
CA ARG A 77 -0.61 -14.01 -5.50
C ARG A 77 -1.73 -14.93 -5.93
N LYS A 78 -1.93 -16.00 -5.19
CA LYS A 78 -3.06 -16.91 -5.37
C LYS A 78 -3.56 -17.42 -4.03
N VAL A 79 -4.89 -17.52 -3.91
CA VAL A 79 -5.55 -18.14 -2.77
C VAL A 79 -5.96 -19.55 -3.16
N PHE A 80 -5.73 -20.49 -2.28
CA PHE A 80 -6.23 -21.86 -2.39
C PHE A 80 -7.20 -22.11 -1.24
N HIS A 81 -8.32 -22.74 -1.55
CA HIS A 81 -9.35 -23.11 -0.59
C HIS A 81 -9.45 -24.62 -0.50
N TYR A 82 -9.45 -25.13 0.72
CA TYR A 82 -9.69 -26.53 0.99
C TYR A 82 -11.18 -26.74 1.33
N ASN A 83 -11.80 -27.77 0.76
CA ASN A 83 -13.21 -28.10 0.99
C ASN A 83 -13.48 -28.61 2.42
N SER A 84 -12.44 -29.01 3.12
CA SER A 84 -12.42 -29.36 4.55
C SER A 84 -11.16 -28.81 5.16
N SER A 85 -11.18 -28.42 6.42
CA SER A 85 -10.01 -27.87 7.10
C SER A 85 -8.79 -28.76 6.92
N PHE A 86 -7.72 -28.17 6.41
CA PHE A 86 -6.44 -28.85 6.25
C PHE A 86 -5.70 -28.86 7.58
N TYR A 87 -5.10 -29.99 7.93
CA TYR A 87 -4.41 -30.16 9.20
C TYR A 87 -2.91 -30.38 9.00
N ILE A 88 -2.11 -29.55 9.65
CA ILE A 88 -0.66 -29.73 9.75
C ILE A 88 -0.33 -30.29 11.14
N ASN A 89 0.29 -31.46 11.20
CA ASN A 89 0.88 -31.97 12.42
C ASN A 89 2.14 -31.20 12.79
N GLU A 90 2.34 -30.97 14.07
CA GLU A 90 3.57 -30.36 14.56
C GLU A 90 4.81 -31.17 14.19
N ASN A 91 5.89 -30.46 13.86
CA ASN A 91 7.22 -31.01 13.58
C ASN A 91 7.25 -32.01 12.40
N LYS A 92 6.34 -31.89 11.44
CA LYS A 92 6.30 -32.73 10.24
C LYS A 92 6.13 -31.89 8.98
N TRP A 93 6.80 -32.30 7.93
CA TRP A 93 6.52 -31.85 6.58
C TRP A 93 5.27 -32.53 6.06
N ILE A 94 4.35 -31.76 5.50
CA ILE A 94 3.09 -32.25 4.94
C ILE A 94 2.94 -31.69 3.54
N ASP A 95 2.63 -32.56 2.58
CA ASP A 95 2.24 -32.15 1.24
C ASP A 95 0.88 -31.42 1.31
N SER A 96 0.84 -30.19 0.87
CA SER A 96 -0.39 -29.39 0.83
C SER A 96 -1.35 -29.80 -0.27
N GLY A 97 -0.93 -30.64 -1.22
CA GLY A 97 -1.68 -30.93 -2.44
C GLY A 97 -1.70 -29.79 -3.47
N ILE A 98 -1.07 -28.66 -3.16
CA ILE A 98 -1.02 -27.49 -4.06
C ILE A 98 0.16 -27.63 -5.01
N LYS A 99 -0.11 -27.43 -6.32
CA LYS A 99 0.90 -27.40 -7.37
C LYS A 99 1.07 -26.00 -7.93
N ILE A 100 2.32 -25.51 -7.94
CA ILE A 100 2.73 -24.27 -8.55
C ILE A 100 3.98 -24.55 -9.41
N ASN A 101 3.75 -25.10 -10.59
CA ASN A 101 4.83 -25.69 -11.42
C ASN A 101 5.85 -24.67 -11.93
N ASP A 102 5.47 -23.41 -12.03
CA ASP A 102 6.26 -22.29 -12.54
C ASP A 102 6.77 -21.35 -11.45
N ALA A 103 6.52 -21.66 -10.18
CA ALA A 103 7.07 -20.87 -9.10
C ALA A 103 8.58 -21.05 -8.96
N GLU A 104 9.30 -19.94 -8.86
CA GLU A 104 10.75 -19.92 -8.61
C GLU A 104 11.05 -19.70 -7.14
N ILE A 105 10.46 -18.66 -6.55
CA ILE A 105 10.66 -18.30 -5.14
C ILE A 105 9.30 -18.07 -4.49
N ILE A 106 9.08 -18.67 -3.34
CA ILE A 106 7.94 -18.32 -2.48
C ILE A 106 8.35 -17.14 -1.59
N LEU A 107 7.64 -16.04 -1.72
CA LEU A 107 7.89 -14.81 -0.98
C LEU A 107 7.12 -14.78 0.33
N GLU A 108 5.87 -15.21 0.31
CA GLU A 108 5.00 -15.23 1.49
C GLU A 108 3.99 -16.37 1.42
N THR A 109 3.68 -16.94 2.58
CA THR A 109 2.62 -17.93 2.74
C THR A 109 1.84 -17.63 4.02
N LYS A 110 0.53 -17.44 3.88
CA LYS A 110 -0.40 -17.17 4.99
C LYS A 110 -1.50 -18.21 5.00
N VAL A 111 -1.93 -18.63 6.16
CA VAL A 111 -3.04 -19.55 6.34
C VAL A 111 -4.15 -18.90 7.16
N PHE A 112 -5.40 -19.21 6.82
CA PHE A 112 -6.59 -18.67 7.47
C PHE A 112 -7.66 -19.72 7.66
N GLY A 113 -8.51 -19.52 8.66
CA GLY A 113 -9.65 -20.36 8.92
C GLY A 113 -9.38 -21.38 10.02
N GLY A 114 -10.06 -22.52 9.92
CA GLY A 114 -10.13 -23.51 10.97
C GLY A 114 -11.14 -23.15 12.05
N GLU A 115 -11.32 -24.04 13.03
CA GLU A 115 -12.36 -23.97 14.06
C GLU A 115 -12.33 -22.66 14.89
N TYR A 116 -11.18 -21.97 14.94
CA TYR A 116 -10.97 -20.75 15.74
C TYR A 116 -10.65 -19.51 14.92
N GLY A 117 -10.80 -19.54 13.60
CA GLY A 117 -10.51 -18.41 12.72
C GLY A 117 -9.04 -17.95 12.77
N VAL A 118 -8.12 -18.86 12.93
CA VAL A 118 -6.69 -18.55 13.15
C VAL A 118 -6.06 -18.04 11.88
N TYR A 119 -5.35 -16.90 12.01
CA TYR A 119 -4.41 -16.42 11.03
C TYR A 119 -2.99 -16.77 11.44
N SER A 120 -2.21 -17.35 10.54
CA SER A 120 -0.78 -17.59 10.75
C SER A 120 0.00 -17.37 9.46
N SER A 121 1.12 -16.65 9.55
CA SER A 121 2.13 -16.64 8.49
C SER A 121 3.10 -17.79 8.72
N ILE A 122 3.15 -18.73 7.79
CA ILE A 122 4.00 -19.93 7.92
C ILE A 122 5.46 -19.61 7.63
N GLN A 123 5.72 -18.64 6.74
CA GLN A 123 7.07 -18.37 6.24
C GLN A 123 7.91 -17.43 7.10
N SER A 124 7.26 -16.48 7.79
CA SER A 124 7.95 -15.49 8.62
C SER A 124 8.00 -15.86 10.09
N SER A 125 7.33 -16.94 10.48
CA SER A 125 7.26 -17.31 11.88
C SER A 125 8.36 -18.30 12.25
N ILE A 126 8.87 -18.13 13.45
CA ILE A 126 9.61 -19.12 14.20
C ILE A 126 8.89 -20.50 14.20
N ASN A 127 7.65 -20.53 13.74
CA ASN A 127 6.69 -21.63 13.88
C ASN A 127 6.46 -22.43 12.59
N GLY A 128 7.10 -22.09 11.47
CA GLY A 128 6.92 -22.90 10.27
C GLY A 128 7.77 -22.47 9.08
N THR A 129 7.79 -23.29 8.06
CA THR A 129 8.47 -23.04 6.81
C THR A 129 7.71 -23.66 5.64
N VAL A 130 8.04 -23.20 4.44
CA VAL A 130 7.44 -23.66 3.18
C VAL A 130 8.54 -24.03 2.22
N GLY A 131 8.36 -25.12 1.51
CA GLY A 131 9.27 -25.58 0.47
C GLY A 131 8.52 -25.97 -0.79
N ILE A 132 9.20 -25.90 -1.93
CA ILE A 132 8.70 -26.43 -3.19
C ILE A 132 9.61 -27.59 -3.61
N ASP A 133 9.02 -28.75 -3.82
CA ASP A 133 9.67 -29.88 -4.48
C ASP A 133 8.87 -30.28 -5.72
N LYS A 134 9.48 -30.17 -6.90
CA LYS A 134 8.85 -30.52 -8.20
C LYS A 134 7.49 -29.83 -8.42
N GLY A 135 7.38 -28.55 -7.98
CA GLY A 135 6.15 -27.79 -8.08
C GLY A 135 5.10 -28.09 -7.00
N LEU A 136 5.36 -29.03 -6.10
CA LEU A 136 4.49 -29.30 -4.95
C LEU A 136 4.86 -28.42 -3.77
N LEU A 137 3.87 -27.79 -3.17
CA LEU A 137 4.05 -26.98 -1.97
C LEU A 137 4.01 -27.88 -0.74
N ALA A 138 5.13 -27.99 -0.04
CA ALA A 138 5.23 -28.67 1.24
C ALA A 138 5.19 -27.65 2.38
N LEU A 139 4.47 -27.97 3.43
CA LEU A 139 4.28 -27.13 4.61
C LEU A 139 4.88 -27.82 5.84
N PHE A 140 5.52 -27.00 6.66
CA PHE A 140 6.03 -27.45 7.96
C PHE A 140 5.59 -26.45 9.04
N SER A 141 5.17 -26.97 10.17
CA SER A 141 4.88 -26.16 11.35
C SER A 141 5.38 -26.87 12.61
N ASN A 142 5.92 -26.13 13.56
CA ASN A 142 6.27 -26.67 14.88
C ASN A 142 5.09 -26.62 15.88
N THR A 143 3.92 -26.21 15.42
CA THR A 143 2.65 -26.32 16.14
C THR A 143 1.60 -26.93 15.22
N SER A 144 0.65 -27.66 15.80
CA SER A 144 -0.49 -28.18 15.03
C SER A 144 -1.40 -27.05 14.60
N LEU A 145 -1.75 -27.04 13.30
CA LEU A 145 -2.58 -25.98 12.69
C LEU A 145 -3.71 -26.59 11.87
N TYR A 146 -4.89 -25.95 11.97
CA TYR A 146 -6.04 -26.18 11.11
C TYR A 146 -6.33 -24.91 10.32
N PHE A 147 -6.55 -25.02 9.01
CA PHE A 147 -6.93 -23.88 8.18
C PHE A 147 -7.73 -24.30 6.95
N ASP A 148 -8.49 -23.36 6.40
CA ASP A 148 -9.35 -23.57 5.23
C ASP A 148 -8.76 -22.93 3.99
N TYR A 149 -7.98 -21.85 4.18
CA TYR A 149 -7.38 -21.08 3.09
C TYR A 149 -5.88 -20.97 3.26
N ILE A 150 -5.18 -21.03 2.14
CA ILE A 150 -3.77 -20.67 2.05
C ILE A 150 -3.57 -19.62 0.97
N ILE A 151 -2.85 -18.56 1.28
CA ILE A 151 -2.47 -17.49 0.38
C ILE A 151 -0.98 -17.63 0.13
N ILE A 152 -0.59 -17.61 -1.14
CA ILE A 152 0.80 -17.76 -1.54
C ILE A 152 1.17 -16.60 -2.43
N GLU A 153 2.31 -15.95 -2.14
CA GLU A 153 2.95 -14.96 -2.98
C GLU A 153 4.28 -15.52 -3.49
N TYR A 154 4.51 -15.42 -4.79
CA TYR A 154 5.66 -16.06 -5.43
C TYR A 154 6.10 -15.35 -6.71
N THR A 155 7.34 -15.56 -7.14
CA THR A 155 7.83 -15.22 -8.47
C THR A 155 7.79 -16.43 -9.38
N LYS A 156 7.77 -16.21 -10.70
CA LYS A 156 7.82 -17.25 -11.73
C LYS A 156 9.19 -17.30 -12.41
N ILE A 157 9.51 -18.50 -12.91
CA ILE A 157 10.70 -18.75 -13.73
C ILE A 157 10.64 -17.96 -15.03
#